data_34ea7d32ee91a7c10ecb0308a96ba15b
#
_entry.id   34ea7d32ee91a7c10ecb0308a96ba15b
#
_cell.length_a   1.000
_cell.length_b   1.000
_cell.length_c   1.000
_cell.angle_alpha   90.00
_cell.angle_beta   90.00
_cell.angle_gamma   90.00
#
_symmetry.space_group_name_H-M   'P 1'
#
loop_
_entity.id
_entity.type
_entity.pdbx_description
1 polymer ?
#
loop_
_entity_poly.entity_id
_entity_poly.type
_entity_poly.pdbx_seq_one_letter_code
_entity_poly.pdbx_strand_id
1 'polypeptide(L)'
;MGKYIGPKTRIARRFGEAIYGADKSLDKRNVPPGQHGLARKRKKVSEYGVQLSEKQKAKYTYGLLEKQFARTYEAAARMGGITGENLLKLLECRLDNVVYRLGIAPTRAAARQLVSHRHICVNGNVVNIPSYALREGDVVSVREKSKTLEVITESLIGTNHSRYSWLEWDGATMSGKFLQKPEREEIPENIKEQFIVELYSK
;
A
#
# COMPACT_ATOMS: atom_id res chain seq x y z
N MET A 1 -13.46 -9.52 -2.48
CA MET A 1 -12.03 -9.66 -2.82
C MET A 1 -11.25 -10.09 -1.57
N GLY A 2 -10.44 -11.15 -1.64
CA GLY A 2 -9.68 -11.66 -0.49
C GLY A 2 -8.64 -10.67 0.02
N LYS A 3 -8.49 -10.59 1.35
CA LYS A 3 -7.46 -9.78 2.04
C LYS A 3 -6.91 -10.56 3.23
N TYR A 4 -5.74 -10.16 3.74
CA TYR A 4 -5.24 -10.67 5.00
C TYR A 4 -6.10 -10.13 6.16
N ILE A 5 -6.66 -11.03 6.97
CA ILE A 5 -7.53 -10.71 8.11
C ILE A 5 -6.91 -11.12 9.47
N GLY A 6 -5.71 -11.68 9.45
CA GLY A 6 -5.00 -12.10 10.66
C GLY A 6 -4.40 -10.92 11.46
N PRO A 7 -3.72 -11.20 12.58
CA PRO A 7 -3.18 -10.19 13.48
C PRO A 7 -2.05 -9.39 12.82
N LYS A 8 -2.28 -8.08 12.63
CA LYS A 8 -1.38 -7.14 11.95
C LYS A 8 -0.07 -6.93 12.72
N THR A 9 -0.14 -6.73 14.02
CA THR A 9 1.04 -6.57 14.90
C THR A 9 2.01 -7.75 14.83
N ARG A 10 1.47 -8.97 14.68
CA ARG A 10 2.30 -10.17 14.49
C ARG A 10 3.17 -10.08 13.25
N ILE A 11 2.60 -9.54 12.16
CA ILE A 11 3.31 -9.34 10.91
C ILE A 11 4.32 -8.19 11.03
N ALA A 12 3.91 -7.03 11.58
CA ALA A 12 4.80 -5.89 11.84
C ALA A 12 6.02 -6.31 12.69
N ARG A 13 5.82 -7.03 13.79
CA ARG A 13 6.89 -7.56 14.64
C ARG A 13 7.82 -8.56 13.93
N ARG A 14 7.32 -9.28 12.92
CA ARG A 14 8.15 -10.19 12.12
C ARG A 14 9.18 -9.42 11.27
N PHE A 15 8.79 -8.26 10.76
CA PHE A 15 9.66 -7.39 9.95
C PHE A 15 10.41 -6.36 10.79
N GLY A 16 9.97 -6.10 12.04
CA GLY A 16 10.54 -5.07 12.90
C GLY A 16 10.17 -3.64 12.46
N GLU A 17 9.15 -3.50 11.61
CA GLU A 17 8.72 -2.24 11.04
C GLU A 17 7.19 -2.08 11.11
N ALA A 18 6.71 -0.85 11.30
CA ALA A 18 5.29 -0.51 11.39
C ALA A 18 4.63 -0.42 10.01
N ILE A 19 4.63 -1.52 9.24
CA ILE A 19 4.14 -1.56 7.85
C ILE A 19 2.64 -1.27 7.68
N TYR A 20 1.88 -1.30 8.75
CA TYR A 20 0.43 -1.00 8.74
C TYR A 20 0.08 0.36 9.37
N GLY A 21 1.07 1.18 9.67
CA GLY A 21 0.94 2.42 10.42
C GLY A 21 1.38 2.26 11.89
N ALA A 22 1.24 3.33 12.68
CA ALA A 22 1.65 3.36 14.08
C ALA A 22 1.06 2.18 14.88
N ASP A 23 1.91 1.45 15.61
CA ASP A 23 1.53 0.27 16.40
C ASP A 23 2.20 0.30 17.79
N LYS A 24 1.44 0.72 18.80
CA LYS A 24 1.89 0.78 20.20
C LYS A 24 2.44 -0.55 20.73
N SER A 25 1.97 -1.67 20.18
CA SER A 25 2.44 -3.01 20.61
C SER A 25 3.80 -3.34 19.99
N LEU A 26 4.07 -2.85 18.78
CA LEU A 26 5.39 -2.94 18.15
C LEU A 26 6.41 -2.12 18.92
N ASP A 27 6.06 -0.89 19.32
CA ASP A 27 6.92 0.02 20.07
C ASP A 27 7.32 -0.58 21.44
N LYS A 28 6.35 -1.19 22.13
CA LYS A 28 6.60 -1.88 23.42
C LYS A 28 7.44 -3.15 23.27
N ARG A 29 7.29 -3.90 22.19
CA ARG A 29 7.93 -5.20 22.01
C ARG A 29 8.31 -5.45 20.55
N ASN A 30 9.44 -4.91 20.13
CA ASN A 30 9.99 -5.08 18.79
C ASN A 30 10.83 -6.35 18.66
N VAL A 31 10.21 -7.52 18.94
CA VAL A 31 10.83 -8.83 18.72
C VAL A 31 9.86 -9.73 17.96
N PRO A 32 10.36 -10.64 17.11
CA PRO A 32 9.50 -11.59 16.41
C PRO A 32 8.57 -12.35 17.37
N PRO A 33 7.35 -12.68 16.96
CA PRO A 33 6.39 -13.39 17.80
C PRO A 33 6.81 -14.85 18.03
N GLY A 34 6.33 -15.42 19.15
CA GLY A 34 6.54 -16.82 19.52
C GLY A 34 7.65 -17.03 20.56
N GLN A 35 7.76 -18.26 21.09
CA GLN A 35 8.71 -18.63 22.13
C GLN A 35 10.15 -18.36 21.73
N HIS A 36 10.50 -18.59 20.47
CA HIS A 36 11.84 -18.44 19.92
C HIS A 36 12.12 -17.06 19.30
N GLY A 37 11.25 -16.07 19.54
CA GLY A 37 11.41 -14.73 18.98
C GLY A 37 12.76 -14.08 19.27
N LEU A 38 13.25 -14.21 20.51
CA LEU A 38 14.55 -13.70 20.95
C LEU A 38 15.71 -14.51 20.37
N ALA A 39 15.60 -15.84 20.31
CA ALA A 39 16.64 -16.72 19.79
C ALA A 39 16.87 -16.55 18.28
N ARG A 40 15.84 -16.09 17.54
CA ARG A 40 15.92 -15.88 16.08
C ARG A 40 16.95 -14.85 15.67
N LYS A 41 17.29 -13.88 16.50
CA LYS A 41 18.33 -12.89 16.24
C LYS A 41 19.73 -13.48 16.04
N ARG A 42 19.96 -14.70 16.52
CA ARG A 42 21.27 -15.40 16.44
C ARG A 42 21.41 -16.28 15.21
N LYS A 43 20.32 -16.56 14.49
CA LYS A 43 20.35 -17.45 13.34
C LYS A 43 20.70 -16.68 12.06
N LYS A 44 21.75 -17.12 11.35
CA LYS A 44 22.09 -16.59 10.02
C LYS A 44 20.91 -16.84 9.08
N VAL A 45 20.40 -15.79 8.45
CA VAL A 45 19.30 -15.88 7.48
C VAL A 45 19.91 -16.22 6.12
N SER A 46 19.36 -17.22 5.43
CA SER A 46 19.78 -17.53 4.06
C SER A 46 19.39 -16.41 3.09
N GLU A 47 20.08 -16.31 1.97
CA GLU A 47 19.78 -15.36 0.91
C GLU A 47 18.32 -15.46 0.45
N TYR A 48 17.84 -16.68 0.16
CA TYR A 48 16.43 -16.94 -0.13
C TYR A 48 15.49 -16.40 0.97
N GLY A 49 15.85 -16.56 2.23
CA GLY A 49 15.06 -16.05 3.36
C GLY A 49 14.96 -14.53 3.37
N VAL A 50 16.03 -13.83 2.98
CA VAL A 50 16.04 -12.36 2.85
C VAL A 50 15.13 -11.92 1.71
N GLN A 51 15.31 -12.50 0.52
CA GLN A 51 14.50 -12.24 -0.67
C GLN A 51 13.02 -12.49 -0.42
N LEU A 52 12.69 -13.63 0.19
CA LEU A 52 11.31 -13.97 0.57
C LEU A 52 10.74 -12.98 1.57
N SER A 53 11.53 -12.53 2.54
CA SER A 53 11.11 -11.56 3.55
C SER A 53 10.74 -10.23 2.92
N GLU A 54 11.55 -9.70 2.01
CA GLU A 54 11.27 -8.44 1.32
C GLU A 54 10.02 -8.53 0.43
N LYS A 55 9.85 -9.63 -0.31
CA LYS A 55 8.62 -9.88 -1.06
C LYS A 55 7.38 -9.90 -0.15
N GLN A 56 7.45 -10.61 0.97
CA GLN A 56 6.34 -10.68 1.92
C GLN A 56 6.06 -9.32 2.56
N LYS A 57 7.10 -8.53 2.88
CA LYS A 57 6.97 -7.17 3.39
C LYS A 57 6.19 -6.31 2.40
N ALA A 58 6.62 -6.22 1.14
CA ALA A 58 5.93 -5.47 0.09
C ALA A 58 4.46 -5.93 -0.05
N LYS A 59 4.23 -7.22 -0.14
CA LYS A 59 2.88 -7.79 -0.26
C LYS A 59 1.96 -7.39 0.90
N TYR A 60 2.44 -7.42 2.14
CA TYR A 60 1.65 -7.05 3.31
C TYR A 60 1.44 -5.54 3.41
N THR A 61 2.43 -4.73 3.06
CA THR A 61 2.32 -3.26 3.04
C THR A 61 1.18 -2.81 2.13
N TYR A 62 1.10 -3.35 0.91
CA TYR A 62 0.02 -3.03 -0.04
C TYR A 62 -1.25 -3.87 0.14
N GLY A 63 -1.29 -4.79 1.11
CA GLY A 63 -2.46 -5.60 1.43
C GLY A 63 -2.87 -6.58 0.33
N LEU A 64 -1.93 -7.07 -0.47
CA LEU A 64 -2.16 -7.99 -1.58
C LEU A 64 -2.06 -9.46 -1.17
N LEU A 65 -2.74 -10.34 -1.92
CA LEU A 65 -2.51 -11.77 -1.88
C LEU A 65 -1.44 -12.18 -2.90
N GLU A 66 -0.82 -13.33 -2.69
CA GLU A 66 0.31 -13.81 -3.49
C GLU A 66 0.02 -13.83 -4.99
N LYS A 67 -1.12 -14.41 -5.39
CA LYS A 67 -1.52 -14.49 -6.80
C LYS A 67 -1.66 -13.11 -7.47
N GLN A 68 -2.16 -12.12 -6.74
CA GLN A 68 -2.29 -10.75 -7.26
C GLN A 68 -0.93 -10.07 -7.36
N PHE A 69 -0.08 -10.27 -6.36
CA PHE A 69 1.27 -9.71 -6.35
C PHE A 69 2.12 -10.27 -7.49
N ALA A 70 2.09 -11.60 -7.71
CA ALA A 70 2.79 -12.25 -8.80
C ALA A 70 2.33 -11.71 -10.19
N ARG A 71 1.01 -11.56 -10.39
CA ARG A 71 0.48 -10.95 -11.63
C ARG A 71 0.95 -9.50 -11.84
N THR A 72 1.06 -8.73 -10.75
CA THR A 72 1.58 -7.35 -10.85
C THR A 72 3.07 -7.37 -11.19
N TYR A 73 3.83 -8.31 -10.65
CA TYR A 73 5.24 -8.51 -11.00
C TYR A 73 5.41 -8.91 -12.47
N GLU A 74 4.63 -9.86 -12.97
CA GLU A 74 4.63 -10.25 -14.39
C GLU A 74 4.31 -9.08 -15.32
N ALA A 75 3.35 -8.21 -14.92
CA ALA A 75 3.04 -7.00 -15.66
C ALA A 75 4.21 -6.01 -15.65
N ALA A 76 4.86 -5.83 -14.50
CA ALA A 76 6.04 -4.96 -14.36
C ALA A 76 7.24 -5.46 -15.20
N ALA A 77 7.44 -6.78 -15.27
CA ALA A 77 8.52 -7.39 -16.03
C ALA A 77 8.35 -7.23 -17.56
N ARG A 78 7.10 -7.05 -18.02
CA ARG A 78 6.80 -6.78 -19.45
C ARG A 78 6.98 -5.30 -19.84
N MET A 79 7.10 -4.42 -18.85
CA MET A 79 7.34 -3.00 -19.09
C MET A 79 8.83 -2.77 -19.33
N GLY A 80 9.16 -1.80 -20.19
CA GLY A 80 10.55 -1.35 -20.36
C GLY A 80 11.10 -0.70 -19.09
N GLY A 81 12.42 -0.78 -18.88
CA GLY A 81 13.12 -0.22 -17.73
C GLY A 81 13.34 -1.20 -16.56
N ILE A 82 13.54 -0.67 -15.37
CA ILE A 82 13.87 -1.45 -14.17
C ILE A 82 12.61 -2.10 -13.60
N THR A 83 12.53 -3.43 -13.65
CA THR A 83 11.36 -4.22 -13.21
C THR A 83 10.93 -3.91 -11.78
N GLY A 84 11.88 -3.73 -10.86
CA GLY A 84 11.60 -3.43 -9.46
C GLY A 84 10.88 -2.09 -9.28
N GLU A 85 11.34 -1.05 -9.96
CA GLU A 85 10.69 0.26 -9.96
C GLU A 85 9.30 0.20 -10.59
N ASN A 86 9.18 -0.47 -11.75
CA ASN A 86 7.90 -0.65 -12.42
C ASN A 86 6.88 -1.36 -11.51
N LEU A 87 7.34 -2.37 -10.74
CA LEU A 87 6.50 -3.05 -9.77
C LEU A 87 5.95 -2.07 -8.73
N LEU A 88 6.79 -1.22 -8.14
CA LEU A 88 6.35 -0.24 -7.15
C LEU A 88 5.44 0.81 -7.78
N LYS A 89 5.75 1.31 -8.98
CA LYS A 89 4.88 2.24 -9.74
C LYS A 89 3.48 1.64 -9.95
N LEU A 90 3.39 0.38 -10.38
CA LEU A 90 2.11 -0.30 -10.55
C LEU A 90 1.34 -0.50 -9.23
N LEU A 91 2.04 -0.74 -8.13
CA LEU A 91 1.43 -0.85 -6.82
C LEU A 91 0.89 0.49 -6.31
N GLU A 92 1.59 1.58 -6.58
CA GLU A 92 1.16 2.94 -6.21
C GLU A 92 -0.02 3.44 -7.07
N CYS A 93 -0.14 3.05 -8.35
CA CYS A 93 -1.25 3.41 -9.22
C CYS A 93 -2.59 2.75 -8.87
N ARG A 94 -2.65 1.86 -7.89
CA ARG A 94 -3.89 1.19 -7.50
C ARG A 94 -4.83 2.15 -6.77
N LEU A 95 -6.12 2.07 -7.09
CA LEU A 95 -7.13 2.94 -6.49
C LEU A 95 -7.17 2.85 -4.96
N ASP A 96 -7.08 1.64 -4.38
CA ASP A 96 -7.05 1.46 -2.92
C ASP A 96 -5.84 2.15 -2.27
N ASN A 97 -4.70 2.16 -2.94
CA ASN A 97 -3.51 2.84 -2.44
C ASN A 97 -3.59 4.36 -2.62
N VAL A 98 -4.06 4.85 -3.78
CA VAL A 98 -4.21 6.29 -4.02
C VAL A 98 -5.22 6.91 -3.05
N VAL A 99 -6.34 6.25 -2.76
CA VAL A 99 -7.31 6.69 -1.73
C VAL A 99 -6.65 6.82 -0.35
N TYR A 100 -5.75 5.91 0.00
CA TYR A 100 -4.94 6.01 1.22
C TYR A 100 -3.94 7.17 1.16
N ARG A 101 -3.24 7.35 0.04
CA ARG A 101 -2.25 8.44 -0.15
C ARG A 101 -2.90 9.83 -0.10
N LEU A 102 -4.09 9.97 -0.66
CA LEU A 102 -4.89 11.19 -0.58
C LEU A 102 -5.41 11.48 0.84
N GLY A 103 -5.26 10.54 1.79
CA GLY A 103 -5.72 10.72 3.16
C GLY A 103 -7.22 10.54 3.37
N ILE A 104 -7.97 10.10 2.35
CA ILE A 104 -9.41 9.81 2.46
C ILE A 104 -9.67 8.67 3.47
N ALA A 105 -8.68 7.84 3.70
CA ALA A 105 -8.75 6.76 4.68
C ALA A 105 -7.46 6.66 5.52
N PRO A 106 -7.55 6.35 6.82
CA PRO A 106 -6.39 6.32 7.72
C PRO A 106 -5.46 5.14 7.47
N THR A 107 -5.92 4.10 6.80
CA THR A 107 -5.12 2.91 6.47
C THR A 107 -5.48 2.36 5.09
N ARG A 108 -4.54 1.66 4.44
CA ARG A 108 -4.81 0.96 3.17
C ARG A 108 -5.96 -0.05 3.27
N ALA A 109 -6.16 -0.68 4.43
CA ALA A 109 -7.28 -1.59 4.66
C ALA A 109 -8.63 -0.86 4.69
N ALA A 110 -8.69 0.33 5.32
CA ALA A 110 -9.87 1.19 5.32
C ALA A 110 -10.14 1.75 3.92
N ALA A 111 -9.10 2.23 3.21
CA ALA A 111 -9.20 2.68 1.83
C ALA A 111 -9.82 1.60 0.92
N ARG A 112 -9.32 0.38 1.03
CA ARG A 112 -9.86 -0.77 0.29
C ARG A 112 -11.31 -1.06 0.62
N GLN A 113 -11.73 -0.89 1.87
CA GLN A 113 -13.12 -1.04 2.30
C GLN A 113 -14.00 0.06 1.70
N LEU A 114 -13.58 1.32 1.75
CA LEU A 114 -14.32 2.44 1.16
C LEU A 114 -14.53 2.26 -0.34
N VAL A 115 -13.50 1.85 -1.08
CA VAL A 115 -13.63 1.54 -2.51
C VAL A 115 -14.62 0.40 -2.74
N SER A 116 -14.46 -0.73 -2.02
CA SER A 116 -15.34 -1.90 -2.18
C SER A 116 -16.81 -1.62 -1.84
N HIS A 117 -17.05 -0.70 -0.91
CA HIS A 117 -18.37 -0.26 -0.48
C HIS A 117 -18.95 0.88 -1.32
N ARG A 118 -18.29 1.23 -2.46
CA ARG A 118 -18.79 2.20 -3.44
C ARG A 118 -18.87 3.64 -2.91
N HIS A 119 -17.94 4.03 -2.02
CA HIS A 119 -17.84 5.41 -1.51
C HIS A 119 -16.94 6.30 -2.37
N ILE A 120 -16.22 5.73 -3.34
CA ILE A 120 -15.24 6.40 -4.18
C ILE A 120 -15.70 6.44 -5.63
N CYS A 121 -15.49 7.57 -6.28
CA CYS A 121 -15.68 7.78 -7.70
C CYS A 121 -14.33 8.04 -8.40
N VAL A 122 -14.22 7.63 -9.65
CA VAL A 122 -13.13 7.98 -10.56
C VAL A 122 -13.74 8.64 -11.79
N ASN A 123 -13.32 9.85 -12.10
CA ASN A 123 -13.86 10.66 -13.20
C ASN A 123 -15.41 10.75 -13.16
N GLY A 124 -15.99 10.95 -11.97
CA GLY A 124 -17.43 11.04 -11.74
C GLY A 124 -18.16 9.69 -11.65
N ASN A 125 -17.54 8.56 -12.03
CA ASN A 125 -18.15 7.25 -12.01
C ASN A 125 -17.79 6.47 -10.74
N VAL A 126 -18.79 5.82 -10.11
CA VAL A 126 -18.56 5.00 -8.93
C VAL A 126 -17.77 3.74 -9.28
N VAL A 127 -16.60 3.56 -8.65
CA VAL A 127 -15.73 2.39 -8.85
C VAL A 127 -15.66 1.58 -7.55
N ASN A 128 -15.94 0.28 -7.63
CA ASN A 128 -15.91 -0.65 -6.50
C ASN A 128 -14.76 -1.68 -6.58
N ILE A 129 -13.80 -1.44 -7.47
CA ILE A 129 -12.67 -2.34 -7.73
C ILE A 129 -11.39 -1.73 -7.11
N PRO A 130 -10.91 -2.20 -5.94
CA PRO A 130 -9.72 -1.67 -5.30
C PRO A 130 -8.43 -1.78 -6.12
N SER A 131 -8.37 -2.76 -7.03
CA SER A 131 -7.25 -2.97 -7.95
C SER A 131 -7.35 -2.17 -9.25
N TYR A 132 -8.32 -1.26 -9.36
CA TYR A 132 -8.41 -0.37 -10.51
C TYR A 132 -7.11 0.43 -10.64
N ALA A 133 -6.48 0.37 -11.80
CA ALA A 133 -5.24 1.10 -12.07
C ALA A 133 -5.57 2.50 -12.60
N LEU A 134 -5.20 3.52 -11.85
CA LEU A 134 -5.37 4.91 -12.23
C LEU A 134 -4.36 5.28 -13.33
N ARG A 135 -4.81 6.17 -14.20
CA ARG A 135 -4.01 6.78 -15.26
C ARG A 135 -3.70 8.23 -14.91
N GLU A 136 -2.70 8.78 -15.52
CA GLU A 136 -2.35 10.19 -15.39
C GLU A 136 -3.53 11.06 -15.81
N GLY A 137 -3.87 12.04 -14.98
CA GLY A 137 -5.02 12.91 -15.17
C GLY A 137 -6.32 12.42 -14.53
N ASP A 138 -6.42 11.17 -14.06
CA ASP A 138 -7.63 10.66 -13.40
C ASP A 138 -7.91 11.43 -12.10
N VAL A 139 -9.19 11.77 -11.90
CA VAL A 139 -9.70 12.44 -10.71
C VAL A 139 -10.42 11.43 -9.82
N VAL A 140 -9.91 11.27 -8.60
CA VAL A 140 -10.49 10.42 -7.56
C VAL A 140 -11.28 11.30 -6.59
N SER A 141 -12.56 11.05 -6.41
CA SER A 141 -13.42 11.86 -5.53
C SER A 141 -14.23 10.99 -4.58
N VAL A 142 -14.63 11.60 -3.45
CA VAL A 142 -15.58 10.98 -2.54
C VAL A 142 -16.99 11.14 -3.11
N ARG A 143 -17.77 10.05 -3.15
CA ARG A 143 -19.17 10.08 -3.58
C ARG A 143 -19.98 11.05 -2.73
N GLU A 144 -20.86 11.86 -3.32
CA GLU A 144 -21.66 12.88 -2.62
C GLU A 144 -22.35 12.36 -1.35
N LYS A 145 -23.05 11.23 -1.45
CA LYS A 145 -23.73 10.58 -0.31
C LYS A 145 -22.79 10.11 0.81
N SER A 146 -21.49 10.14 0.59
CA SER A 146 -20.47 9.62 1.51
C SER A 146 -19.57 10.70 2.09
N LYS A 147 -19.73 11.96 1.68
CA LYS A 147 -18.92 13.08 2.16
C LYS A 147 -19.11 13.37 3.66
N THR A 148 -20.26 12.99 4.22
CA THR A 148 -20.60 13.18 5.64
C THR A 148 -20.15 12.04 6.55
N LEU A 149 -19.47 11.00 6.02
CA LEU A 149 -18.98 9.90 6.83
C LEU A 149 -17.85 10.35 7.76
N GLU A 150 -18.01 10.17 9.07
CA GLU A 150 -17.04 10.55 10.10
C GLU A 150 -15.63 10.01 9.82
N VAL A 151 -15.53 8.74 9.41
CA VAL A 151 -14.24 8.09 9.08
C VAL A 151 -13.48 8.85 7.99
N ILE A 152 -14.18 9.44 7.02
CA ILE A 152 -13.56 10.19 5.92
C ILE A 152 -13.17 11.57 6.42
N THR A 153 -14.10 12.28 7.10
CA THR A 153 -13.86 13.65 7.59
C THR A 153 -12.75 13.70 8.61
N GLU A 154 -12.70 12.78 9.58
CA GLU A 154 -11.62 12.66 10.56
C GLU A 154 -10.28 12.35 9.91
N SER A 155 -10.25 11.45 8.92
CA SER A 155 -9.03 11.09 8.20
C SER A 155 -8.46 12.29 7.43
N LEU A 156 -9.31 13.09 6.78
CA LEU A 156 -8.90 14.25 6.00
C LEU A 156 -8.33 15.37 6.88
N ILE A 157 -8.91 15.62 8.07
CA ILE A 157 -8.44 16.64 9.02
C ILE A 157 -7.00 16.32 9.48
N GLY A 158 -6.66 15.05 9.68
CA GLY A 158 -5.35 14.60 10.16
C GLY A 158 -4.27 14.45 9.08
N THR A 159 -4.58 14.72 7.81
CA THR A 159 -3.69 14.42 6.69
C THR A 159 -3.01 15.67 6.13
N ASN A 160 -1.70 15.57 5.90
CA ASN A 160 -0.97 16.56 5.10
C ASN A 160 -1.09 16.18 3.61
N HIS A 161 -1.93 16.92 2.89
CA HIS A 161 -2.25 16.65 1.47
C HIS A 161 -1.12 17.02 0.49
N SER A 162 -0.19 17.87 0.88
CA SER A 162 0.98 18.24 0.06
C SER A 162 2.16 17.26 0.19
N ARG A 163 1.96 16.14 0.86
CA ARG A 163 3.04 15.18 1.13
C ARG A 163 3.56 14.47 -0.12
N TYR A 164 2.72 14.32 -1.14
CA TYR A 164 3.03 13.54 -2.34
C TYR A 164 2.94 14.42 -3.58
N SER A 165 4.07 14.63 -4.28
CA SER A 165 4.21 15.47 -5.47
C SER A 165 3.37 15.00 -6.67
N TRP A 166 3.08 13.70 -6.75
CA TRP A 166 2.27 13.10 -7.83
C TRP A 166 0.76 13.12 -7.60
N LEU A 167 0.32 13.70 -6.48
CA LEU A 167 -1.10 13.83 -6.12
C LEU A 167 -1.43 15.29 -5.81
N GLU A 168 -2.52 15.77 -6.37
CA GLU A 168 -3.09 17.06 -6.05
C GLU A 168 -4.41 16.85 -5.30
N TRP A 169 -4.67 17.64 -4.26
CA TRP A 169 -5.88 17.53 -3.45
C TRP A 169 -6.68 18.82 -3.46
N ASP A 170 -7.95 18.74 -3.77
CA ASP A 170 -8.94 19.82 -3.62
C ASP A 170 -9.88 19.49 -2.46
N GLY A 171 -9.73 20.25 -1.37
CA GLY A 171 -10.57 20.09 -0.17
C GLY A 171 -12.01 20.55 -0.36
N ALA A 172 -12.27 21.51 -1.25
CA ALA A 172 -13.62 22.03 -1.49
C ALA A 172 -14.54 20.98 -2.13
N THR A 173 -14.00 20.23 -3.09
CA THR A 173 -14.72 19.17 -3.79
C THR A 173 -14.54 17.78 -3.16
N MET A 174 -13.62 17.63 -2.19
CA MET A 174 -13.16 16.34 -1.66
C MET A 174 -12.70 15.41 -2.79
N SER A 175 -11.84 15.93 -3.66
CA SER A 175 -11.29 15.20 -4.79
C SER A 175 -9.78 15.35 -4.88
N GLY A 176 -9.13 14.31 -5.39
CA GLY A 176 -7.70 14.31 -5.67
C GLY A 176 -7.42 13.93 -7.12
N LYS A 177 -6.46 14.60 -7.74
CA LYS A 177 -6.02 14.32 -9.09
C LYS A 177 -4.74 13.51 -9.05
N PHE A 178 -4.68 12.44 -9.83
CA PHE A 178 -3.47 11.66 -10.05
C PHE A 178 -2.69 12.30 -11.20
N LEU A 179 -1.60 13.02 -10.89
CA LEU A 179 -0.84 13.81 -11.88
C LEU A 179 0.02 12.93 -12.75
N GLN A 180 0.87 12.11 -12.14
CA GLN A 180 1.84 11.25 -12.82
C GLN A 180 2.14 10.00 -12.00
N LYS A 181 2.81 9.02 -12.59
CA LYS A 181 3.31 7.86 -11.84
C LYS A 181 4.49 8.28 -10.97
N PRO A 182 4.54 7.91 -9.68
CA PRO A 182 5.63 8.30 -8.80
C PRO A 182 6.97 7.70 -9.25
N GLU A 183 8.02 8.46 -9.10
CA GLU A 183 9.40 7.96 -9.19
C GLU A 183 9.76 7.14 -7.95
N ARG A 184 10.82 6.31 -8.05
CA ARG A 184 11.21 5.45 -6.92
C ARG A 184 11.54 6.23 -5.64
N GLU A 185 12.18 7.38 -5.79
CA GLU A 185 12.61 8.25 -4.70
C GLU A 185 11.44 8.90 -3.95
N GLU A 186 10.34 9.13 -4.65
CA GLU A 186 9.12 9.71 -4.09
C GLU A 186 8.33 8.71 -3.22
N ILE A 187 8.53 7.40 -3.43
CA ILE A 187 7.81 6.34 -2.72
C ILE A 187 8.44 6.12 -1.34
N PRO A 188 7.73 6.42 -0.24
CA PRO A 188 8.32 6.42 1.11
C PRO A 188 8.51 5.03 1.72
N GLU A 189 8.02 3.97 1.08
CA GLU A 189 8.15 2.61 1.58
C GLU A 189 9.60 2.11 1.48
N ASN A 190 10.14 1.67 2.62
CA ASN A 190 11.46 1.03 2.68
C ASN A 190 11.36 -0.43 2.21
N ILE A 191 11.29 -0.61 0.91
CA ILE A 191 11.23 -1.92 0.23
C ILE A 191 12.46 -2.04 -0.67
N LYS A 192 13.19 -3.15 -0.55
CA LYS A 192 14.31 -3.47 -1.42
C LYS A 192 13.80 -4.31 -2.59
N GLU A 193 13.35 -3.61 -3.64
CA GLU A 193 12.72 -4.20 -4.82
C GLU A 193 13.63 -5.18 -5.57
N GLN A 194 14.95 -4.97 -5.53
CA GLN A 194 15.93 -5.84 -6.16
C GLN A 194 15.82 -7.28 -5.64
N PHE A 195 15.69 -7.47 -4.32
CA PHE A 195 15.51 -8.82 -3.75
C PHE A 195 14.22 -9.50 -4.19
N ILE A 196 13.18 -8.70 -4.51
CA ILE A 196 11.92 -9.24 -5.04
C ILE A 196 12.14 -9.74 -6.47
N VAL A 197 12.86 -8.97 -7.29
CA VAL A 197 13.20 -9.34 -8.67
C VAL A 197 14.05 -10.62 -8.68
N GLU A 198 15.10 -10.69 -7.86
CA GLU A 198 15.96 -11.88 -7.73
C GLU A 198 15.18 -13.13 -7.31
N LEU A 199 14.18 -12.97 -6.40
CA LEU A 199 13.35 -14.10 -5.97
C LEU A 199 12.47 -14.67 -7.09
N TYR A 200 11.91 -13.81 -7.94
CA TYR A 200 11.04 -14.24 -9.03
C TYR A 200 11.80 -14.64 -10.32
N SER A 201 13.08 -14.31 -10.41
CA SER A 201 13.96 -14.67 -11.54
C SER A 201 14.56 -16.08 -11.42
N LYS A 202 14.29 -16.79 -10.31
CA LYS A 202 14.79 -18.16 -10.03
C LYS A 202 13.85 -19.21 -10.60
#